data_04b463e3200677f2612a4300895d4a43
#
_entry.id   04b463e3200677f2612a4300895d4a43
#
_cell.length_a   1.000
_cell.length_b   1.000
_cell.length_c   1.000
_cell.angle_alpha   90.00
_cell.angle_beta   90.00
_cell.angle_gamma   90.00
#
_symmetry.space_group_name_H-M   'P 1'
#
loop_
_entity.id
_entity.type
_entity.pdbx_description
1 polymer ?
#
loop_
_entity_poly.entity_id
_entity_poly.type
_entity_poly.pdbx_seq_one_letter_code
_entity_poly.pdbx_strand_id
1 'polypeptide(L)'
;MFSALVLDDTEGEIQAQVRELQTDDLPRAESEEVHLEVLYSSLNYKDGLAVTGSGQVIRGDYPIVPGIDLVGRVLNTDHDAFEEGDRVIGTGWQLGEVAWGGYRQEARVAGRKLVPLPDGLSPAQAMIIGTAGFTAMLSVMALGEHDVSPGAGEVVVTGASGGAGSIAVALLDALGHEVVASTGSETAHAATVHEREADAD
;
A
#
# COMPACT_ATOMS: atom_id res chain seq x y z
N MET A 1 7.18 3.10 -24.12
CA MET A 1 5.82 2.48 -24.14
C MET A 1 5.73 1.57 -22.94
N PHE A 2 4.67 1.66 -22.17
CA PHE A 2 4.48 0.91 -20.93
C PHE A 2 2.99 0.58 -20.72
N SER A 3 2.68 -0.50 -19.98
CA SER A 3 1.31 -0.90 -19.68
C SER A 3 0.81 -0.24 -18.38
N ALA A 4 -0.48 0.12 -18.36
CA ALA A 4 -1.18 0.63 -17.18
C ALA A 4 -2.63 0.11 -17.13
N LEU A 5 -3.14 -0.14 -15.92
CA LEU A 5 -4.56 -0.34 -15.70
C LEU A 5 -5.23 1.04 -15.62
N VAL A 6 -6.05 1.36 -16.59
CA VAL A 6 -6.73 2.66 -16.69
C VAL A 6 -8.21 2.50 -16.38
N LEU A 7 -8.73 3.37 -15.55
CA LEU A 7 -10.16 3.49 -15.26
C LEU A 7 -10.73 4.68 -16.02
N ASP A 8 -11.85 4.46 -16.69
CA ASP A 8 -12.70 5.50 -17.29
C ASP A 8 -14.07 5.50 -16.60
N ASP A 9 -14.70 6.64 -16.58
CA ASP A 9 -16.13 6.76 -16.26
C ASP A 9 -16.91 6.95 -17.57
N THR A 10 -17.75 5.97 -17.88
CA THR A 10 -18.64 6.03 -19.03
C THR A 10 -20.08 6.05 -18.52
N GLU A 11 -20.66 7.26 -18.45
CA GLU A 11 -22.04 7.48 -18.02
C GLU A 11 -22.33 6.95 -16.59
N GLY A 12 -21.34 7.00 -15.69
CA GLY A 12 -21.43 6.52 -14.30
C GLY A 12 -21.06 5.04 -14.12
N GLU A 13 -20.64 4.36 -15.20
CA GLU A 13 -20.12 3.00 -15.14
C GLU A 13 -18.59 3.01 -15.28
N ILE A 14 -17.90 2.42 -14.29
CA ILE A 14 -16.43 2.34 -14.27
C ILE A 14 -15.97 1.22 -15.20
N GLN A 15 -15.14 1.60 -16.16
CA GLN A 15 -14.52 0.70 -17.12
C GLN A 15 -13.02 0.56 -16.80
N ALA A 16 -12.58 -0.63 -16.42
CA ALA A 16 -11.18 -0.93 -16.12
C ALA A 16 -10.53 -1.66 -17.30
N GLN A 17 -9.47 -1.10 -17.88
CA GLN A 17 -8.79 -1.66 -19.05
C GLN A 17 -7.28 -1.53 -18.92
N VAL A 18 -6.53 -2.57 -19.28
CA VAL A 18 -5.08 -2.46 -19.47
C VAL A 18 -4.81 -1.80 -20.82
N ARG A 19 -4.04 -0.71 -20.79
CA ARG A 19 -3.66 0.08 -21.97
C ARG A 19 -2.17 0.21 -22.10
N GLU A 20 -1.69 0.26 -23.35
CA GLU A 20 -0.35 0.68 -23.68
C GLU A 20 -0.30 2.21 -23.81
N LEU A 21 0.57 2.84 -23.04
CA LEU A 21 0.74 4.29 -22.96
C LEU A 21 2.17 4.70 -23.34
N GLN A 22 2.35 5.96 -23.68
CA GLN A 22 3.66 6.58 -23.86
C GLN A 22 4.03 7.38 -22.61
N THR A 23 5.32 7.63 -22.39
CA THR A 23 5.80 8.45 -21.28
C THR A 23 5.19 9.86 -21.29
N ASP A 24 4.84 10.38 -22.47
CA ASP A 24 4.20 11.70 -22.61
C ASP A 24 2.72 11.70 -22.19
N ASP A 25 2.08 10.53 -22.10
CA ASP A 25 0.70 10.39 -21.59
C ASP A 25 0.63 10.49 -20.06
N LEU A 26 1.78 10.38 -19.36
CA LEU A 26 1.83 10.51 -17.91
C LEU A 26 1.49 11.93 -17.46
N PRO A 27 0.53 12.09 -16.54
CA PRO A 27 0.31 13.38 -15.90
C PRO A 27 1.58 13.91 -15.25
N ARG A 28 1.83 15.21 -15.37
CA ARG A 28 2.92 15.85 -14.65
C ARG A 28 2.65 15.84 -13.15
N ALA A 29 3.72 15.69 -12.37
CA ALA A 29 3.62 15.86 -10.93
C ALA A 29 3.42 17.35 -10.57
N GLU A 30 2.84 17.60 -9.41
CA GLU A 30 2.50 18.95 -8.93
C GLU A 30 3.76 19.82 -8.72
N SER A 31 4.88 19.21 -8.31
CA SER A 31 6.16 19.87 -8.04
C SER A 31 7.27 18.83 -7.91
N GLU A 32 8.54 19.22 -8.13
CA GLU A 32 9.74 18.42 -7.88
C GLU A 32 9.53 16.96 -8.33
N GLU A 33 9.32 16.82 -9.65
CA GLU A 33 8.91 15.58 -10.26
C GLU A 33 9.99 14.50 -10.13
N VAL A 34 9.57 13.31 -9.74
CA VAL A 34 10.37 12.09 -9.80
C VAL A 34 9.74 11.15 -10.80
N HIS A 35 10.45 10.82 -11.87
CA HIS A 35 10.06 9.86 -12.88
C HIS A 35 10.58 8.48 -12.51
N LEU A 36 9.70 7.49 -12.44
CA LEU A 36 9.95 6.16 -11.90
C LEU A 36 9.66 5.06 -12.93
N GLU A 37 10.49 4.04 -12.93
CA GLU A 37 10.08 2.69 -13.31
C GLU A 37 9.42 2.06 -12.09
N VAL A 38 8.15 1.66 -12.19
CA VAL A 38 7.44 0.97 -11.09
C VAL A 38 7.82 -0.50 -11.11
N LEU A 39 8.39 -0.96 -10.01
CA LEU A 39 8.86 -2.35 -9.85
C LEU A 39 7.75 -3.24 -9.30
N TYR A 40 7.03 -2.77 -8.29
CA TYR A 40 5.90 -3.46 -7.65
C TYR A 40 4.87 -2.44 -7.16
N SER A 41 3.65 -2.91 -7.01
CA SER A 41 2.56 -2.28 -6.30
C SER A 41 1.96 -3.28 -5.31
N SER A 42 1.07 -2.83 -4.42
CA SER A 42 0.30 -3.70 -3.52
C SER A 42 -1.15 -3.77 -3.96
N LEU A 43 -1.90 -4.74 -3.45
CA LEU A 43 -3.34 -4.82 -3.65
C LEU A 43 -4.05 -4.55 -2.32
N ASN A 44 -4.83 -3.48 -2.28
CA ASN A 44 -5.62 -3.09 -1.12
C ASN A 44 -7.13 -3.21 -1.43
N TYR A 45 -7.94 -3.36 -0.40
CA TYR A 45 -9.40 -3.38 -0.53
C TYR A 45 -9.93 -2.13 -1.26
N LYS A 46 -9.32 -0.99 -0.99
CA LYS A 46 -9.63 0.29 -1.64
C LYS A 46 -9.41 0.24 -3.16
N ASP A 47 -8.34 -0.40 -3.61
CA ASP A 47 -8.05 -0.55 -5.05
C ASP A 47 -9.11 -1.41 -5.74
N GLY A 48 -9.58 -2.47 -5.06
CA GLY A 48 -10.69 -3.29 -5.54
C GLY A 48 -11.99 -2.50 -5.68
N LEU A 49 -12.31 -1.64 -4.70
CA LEU A 49 -13.47 -0.76 -4.77
C LEU A 49 -13.37 0.24 -5.94
N ALA A 50 -12.16 0.81 -6.17
CA ALA A 50 -11.92 1.72 -7.29
C ALA A 50 -12.15 1.02 -8.64
N VAL A 51 -11.56 -0.16 -8.83
CA VAL A 51 -11.63 -0.93 -10.08
C VAL A 51 -13.05 -1.40 -10.40
N THR A 52 -13.82 -1.76 -9.37
CA THR A 52 -15.21 -2.24 -9.52
C THR A 52 -16.25 -1.13 -9.54
N GLY A 53 -15.86 0.11 -9.27
CA GLY A 53 -16.80 1.23 -9.12
C GLY A 53 -17.73 1.09 -7.89
N SER A 54 -17.42 0.15 -6.98
CA SER A 54 -18.30 -0.18 -5.85
C SER A 54 -18.25 0.81 -4.69
N GLY A 55 -17.46 1.89 -4.79
CA GLY A 55 -17.33 2.91 -3.77
C GLY A 55 -16.82 4.23 -4.36
N GLN A 56 -17.03 5.32 -3.63
CA GLN A 56 -16.53 6.64 -4.03
C GLN A 56 -15.04 6.80 -3.66
N VAL A 57 -14.20 5.92 -4.21
CA VAL A 57 -12.75 5.93 -3.96
C VAL A 57 -12.07 6.99 -4.81
N ILE A 58 -12.41 7.03 -6.11
CA ILE A 58 -11.84 8.01 -7.03
C ILE A 58 -12.50 9.36 -6.76
N ARG A 59 -11.66 10.35 -6.49
CA ARG A 59 -12.01 11.74 -6.20
C ARG A 59 -11.38 12.73 -7.18
N GLY A 60 -10.49 12.22 -8.03
CA GLY A 60 -9.90 12.95 -9.15
C GLY A 60 -10.68 12.76 -10.44
N ASP A 61 -10.15 13.31 -11.52
CA ASP A 61 -10.74 13.21 -12.84
C ASP A 61 -10.40 11.88 -13.51
N TYR A 62 -11.33 11.37 -14.32
CA TYR A 62 -11.05 10.25 -15.24
C TYR A 62 -10.48 10.77 -16.57
N PRO A 63 -9.63 10.01 -17.29
CA PRO A 63 -9.13 8.68 -16.90
C PRO A 63 -8.11 8.72 -15.76
N ILE A 64 -8.09 7.67 -14.92
CA ILE A 64 -7.16 7.55 -13.81
C ILE A 64 -6.58 6.14 -13.72
N VAL A 65 -5.36 6.02 -13.19
CA VAL A 65 -4.72 4.75 -12.85
C VAL A 65 -4.89 4.50 -11.35
N PRO A 66 -5.48 3.39 -10.90
CA PRO A 66 -5.60 3.04 -9.49
C PRO A 66 -4.28 2.52 -8.90
N GLY A 67 -4.31 2.09 -7.63
CA GLY A 67 -3.16 1.59 -6.89
C GLY A 67 -2.60 2.62 -5.92
N ILE A 68 -2.90 2.45 -4.62
CA ILE A 68 -2.53 3.43 -3.59
C ILE A 68 -1.06 3.33 -3.14
N ASP A 69 -0.37 2.28 -3.55
CA ASP A 69 1.03 2.01 -3.20
C ASP A 69 1.87 1.74 -4.45
N LEU A 70 3.12 2.12 -4.40
CA LEU A 70 4.13 1.73 -5.37
C LEU A 70 5.52 1.68 -4.75
N VAL A 71 6.40 0.88 -5.31
CA VAL A 71 7.85 0.97 -5.16
C VAL A 71 8.45 1.03 -6.55
N GLY A 72 9.35 1.96 -6.75
CA GLY A 72 9.95 2.21 -8.06
C GLY A 72 11.45 2.51 -7.99
N ARG A 73 12.07 2.47 -9.16
CA ARG A 73 13.43 2.93 -9.39
C ARG A 73 13.37 4.29 -10.09
N VAL A 74 14.12 5.25 -9.59
CA VAL A 74 14.21 6.59 -10.19
C VAL A 74 14.88 6.50 -11.56
N LEU A 75 14.20 7.00 -12.58
CA LEU A 75 14.72 7.16 -13.95
C LEU A 75 15.27 8.55 -14.17
N ASN A 76 14.60 9.56 -13.61
CA ASN A 76 15.00 10.97 -13.65
C ASN A 76 14.28 11.72 -12.52
N THR A 77 14.85 12.84 -12.03
CA THR A 77 14.25 13.62 -10.95
C THR A 77 14.70 15.07 -10.98
N ASP A 78 13.79 15.95 -10.53
CA ASP A 78 14.06 17.35 -10.21
C ASP A 78 14.13 17.58 -8.68
N HIS A 79 14.01 16.51 -7.86
CA HIS A 79 13.99 16.58 -6.41
C HIS A 79 15.37 16.32 -5.81
N ASP A 80 15.88 17.25 -4.98
CA ASP A 80 17.25 17.24 -4.44
C ASP A 80 17.60 16.02 -3.57
N ALA A 81 16.58 15.32 -3.00
CA ALA A 81 16.82 14.18 -2.12
C ALA A 81 16.97 12.84 -2.85
N PHE A 82 16.80 12.81 -4.18
CA PHE A 82 16.86 11.56 -4.94
C PHE A 82 17.76 11.71 -6.15
N GLU A 83 18.37 10.60 -6.59
CA GLU A 83 19.16 10.52 -7.81
C GLU A 83 18.73 9.35 -8.69
N GLU A 84 19.14 9.35 -9.96
CA GLU A 84 18.86 8.25 -10.88
C GLU A 84 19.41 6.93 -10.34
N GLY A 85 18.56 5.90 -10.35
CA GLY A 85 18.88 4.58 -9.84
C GLY A 85 18.40 4.33 -8.42
N ASP A 86 18.06 5.36 -7.63
CA ASP A 86 17.50 5.21 -6.30
C ASP A 86 16.21 4.40 -6.32
N ARG A 87 15.97 3.67 -5.23
CA ARG A 87 14.71 2.98 -5.01
C ARG A 87 13.87 3.72 -3.98
N VAL A 88 12.63 3.99 -4.34
CA VAL A 88 11.71 4.82 -3.54
C VAL A 88 10.35 4.15 -3.40
N ILE A 89 9.69 4.45 -2.28
CA ILE A 89 8.36 3.96 -1.93
C ILE A 89 7.40 5.15 -1.90
N GLY A 90 6.21 4.98 -2.50
CA GLY A 90 5.07 5.88 -2.33
C GLY A 90 3.89 5.10 -1.79
N THR A 91 3.34 5.51 -0.64
CA THR A 91 2.16 4.91 -0.02
C THR A 91 1.15 5.98 0.35
N GLY A 92 -0.11 5.78 -0.05
CA GLY A 92 -1.17 6.75 0.21
C GLY A 92 -0.99 8.06 -0.58
N TRP A 93 -0.95 9.21 0.08
CA TRP A 93 -0.81 10.53 -0.55
C TRP A 93 -1.76 10.79 -1.73
N GLN A 94 -2.96 10.16 -1.68
CA GLN A 94 -3.98 10.24 -2.72
C GLN A 94 -3.59 9.59 -4.07
N LEU A 95 -2.53 8.76 -4.07
CA LEU A 95 -2.21 7.90 -5.22
C LEU A 95 -3.38 6.94 -5.48
N GLY A 96 -3.79 6.80 -6.73
CA GLY A 96 -4.92 5.97 -7.12
C GLY A 96 -6.29 6.48 -6.70
N GLU A 97 -6.37 7.71 -6.16
CA GLU A 97 -7.62 8.35 -5.73
C GLU A 97 -7.85 9.71 -6.39
N VAL A 98 -6.84 10.56 -6.40
CA VAL A 98 -6.83 11.91 -7.01
C VAL A 98 -5.73 11.99 -8.05
N ALA A 99 -4.55 11.46 -7.73
CA ALA A 99 -3.43 11.32 -8.65
C ALA A 99 -3.35 9.89 -9.17
N TRP A 100 -2.78 9.72 -10.35
CA TRP A 100 -2.53 8.40 -10.91
C TRP A 100 -1.69 7.53 -9.98
N GLY A 101 -2.16 6.31 -9.70
CA GLY A 101 -1.58 5.37 -8.74
C GLY A 101 -0.55 4.40 -9.32
N GLY A 102 -0.27 3.33 -8.58
CA GLY A 102 0.81 2.40 -8.82
C GLY A 102 0.56 1.30 -9.86
N TYR A 103 -0.66 1.14 -10.40
CA TYR A 103 -0.95 0.06 -11.36
C TYR A 103 -0.53 0.42 -12.79
N ARG A 104 0.73 0.83 -12.94
CA ARG A 104 1.39 1.19 -14.20
C ARG A 104 2.89 0.89 -14.11
N GLN A 105 3.55 0.70 -15.23
CA GLN A 105 4.98 0.39 -15.27
C GLN A 105 5.88 1.62 -15.17
N GLU A 106 5.39 2.81 -15.55
CA GLU A 106 6.07 4.09 -15.37
C GLU A 106 5.18 5.07 -14.62
N ALA A 107 5.78 5.91 -13.76
CA ALA A 107 5.08 6.90 -12.94
C ALA A 107 5.83 8.23 -12.88
N ARG A 108 5.09 9.34 -12.80
CA ARG A 108 5.59 10.63 -12.34
C ARG A 108 4.92 10.96 -11.03
N VAL A 109 5.72 11.21 -10.00
CA VAL A 109 5.25 11.44 -8.64
C VAL A 109 6.00 12.62 -8.04
N ALA A 110 5.31 13.47 -7.27
CA ALA A 110 5.99 14.54 -6.55
C ALA A 110 6.91 13.95 -5.47
N GLY A 111 8.15 14.40 -5.41
CA GLY A 111 9.18 13.83 -4.53
C GLY A 111 8.78 13.81 -3.05
N ARG A 112 8.03 14.82 -2.57
CA ARG A 112 7.49 14.89 -1.21
C ARG A 112 6.56 13.72 -0.82
N LYS A 113 6.06 12.96 -1.80
CA LYS A 113 5.20 11.78 -1.60
C LYS A 113 6.00 10.47 -1.55
N LEU A 114 7.30 10.56 -1.70
CA LEU A 114 8.20 9.43 -1.77
C LEU A 114 9.15 9.38 -0.57
N VAL A 115 9.53 8.18 -0.19
CA VAL A 115 10.59 7.93 0.77
C VAL A 115 11.60 6.94 0.19
N PRO A 116 12.89 7.01 0.54
CA PRO A 116 13.85 5.99 0.14
C PRO A 116 13.42 4.60 0.59
N LEU A 117 13.65 3.59 -0.24
CA LEU A 117 13.52 2.19 0.18
C LEU A 117 14.61 1.88 1.20
N PRO A 118 14.29 1.48 2.45
CA PRO A 118 15.27 1.18 3.46
C PRO A 118 16.21 0.04 3.05
N ASP A 119 17.49 0.15 3.43
CA ASP A 119 18.43 -0.96 3.33
C ASP A 119 17.90 -2.18 4.09
N GLY A 120 18.01 -3.35 3.48
CA GLY A 120 17.51 -4.60 4.07
C GLY A 120 16.09 -4.98 3.67
N LEU A 121 15.34 -4.10 3.01
CA LEU A 121 14.06 -4.46 2.38
C LEU A 121 14.21 -4.60 0.86
N SER A 122 13.70 -5.68 0.31
CA SER A 122 13.51 -5.78 -1.13
C SER A 122 12.27 -4.98 -1.57
N PRO A 123 12.20 -4.53 -2.85
CA PRO A 123 11.00 -3.89 -3.38
C PRO A 123 9.71 -4.70 -3.17
N ALA A 124 9.77 -6.02 -3.34
CA ALA A 124 8.63 -6.89 -3.10
C ALA A 124 8.18 -6.88 -1.63
N GLN A 125 9.13 -6.96 -0.67
CA GLN A 125 8.81 -6.88 0.76
C GLN A 125 8.20 -5.54 1.14
N ALA A 126 8.69 -4.44 0.56
CA ALA A 126 8.09 -3.12 0.79
C ALA A 126 6.62 -3.08 0.38
N MET A 127 6.24 -3.73 -0.71
CA MET A 127 4.83 -3.77 -1.17
C MET A 127 3.98 -4.83 -0.45
N ILE A 128 4.59 -5.86 0.13
CA ILE A 128 3.90 -6.75 1.08
C ILE A 128 3.50 -5.97 2.34
N ILE A 129 4.36 -5.08 2.81
CA ILE A 129 4.05 -4.16 3.92
C ILE A 129 3.00 -3.14 3.49
N GLY A 130 3.26 -2.35 2.46
CA GLY A 130 2.38 -1.36 1.85
C GLY A 130 1.67 -0.45 2.85
N THR A 131 0.56 0.15 2.42
CA THR A 131 -0.31 0.96 3.27
C THR A 131 -0.91 0.16 4.44
N ALA A 132 -1.17 -1.14 4.26
CA ALA A 132 -1.72 -1.99 5.32
C ALA A 132 -0.75 -2.13 6.50
N GLY A 133 0.52 -2.42 6.22
CA GLY A 133 1.55 -2.54 7.26
C GLY A 133 1.91 -1.18 7.89
N PHE A 134 1.97 -0.13 7.10
CA PHE A 134 2.12 1.24 7.61
C PHE A 134 1.02 1.60 8.60
N THR A 135 -0.24 1.33 8.26
CA THR A 135 -1.41 1.57 9.12
C THR A 135 -1.35 0.73 10.40
N ALA A 136 -1.00 -0.56 10.28
CA ALA A 136 -0.83 -1.44 11.43
C ALA A 136 0.24 -0.93 12.39
N MET A 137 1.40 -0.52 11.87
CA MET A 137 2.49 0.00 12.70
C MET A 137 2.12 1.31 13.41
N LEU A 138 1.46 2.24 12.73
CA LEU A 138 0.96 3.46 13.37
C LEU A 138 -0.01 3.15 14.52
N SER A 139 -0.88 2.16 14.36
CA SER A 139 -1.81 1.73 15.40
C SER A 139 -1.07 1.13 16.61
N VAL A 140 -0.07 0.30 16.36
CA VAL A 140 0.76 -0.30 17.41
C VAL A 140 1.57 0.77 18.16
N MET A 141 2.16 1.73 17.44
CA MET A 141 2.87 2.86 18.06
C MET A 141 1.93 3.70 18.95
N ALA A 142 0.70 3.95 18.49
CA ALA A 142 -0.29 4.68 19.28
C ALA A 142 -0.66 3.96 20.59
N LEU A 143 -0.71 2.63 20.61
CA LEU A 143 -0.91 1.87 21.85
C LEU A 143 0.21 2.15 22.85
N GLY A 144 1.47 2.13 22.40
CA GLY A 144 2.62 2.45 23.25
C GLY A 144 2.58 3.88 23.81
N GLU A 145 2.15 4.85 22.99
CA GLU A 145 1.99 6.26 23.41
C GLU A 145 0.87 6.45 24.47
N HIS A 146 -0.05 5.47 24.57
CA HIS A 146 -1.15 5.45 25.55
C HIS A 146 -0.92 4.44 26.68
N ASP A 147 0.35 4.16 27.01
CA ASP A 147 0.77 3.30 28.10
C ASP A 147 0.31 1.83 28.00
N VAL A 148 -0.09 1.37 26.83
CA VAL A 148 -0.35 -0.05 26.58
C VAL A 148 0.98 -0.75 26.28
N SER A 149 1.53 -1.40 27.31
CA SER A 149 2.81 -2.11 27.23
C SER A 149 2.62 -3.62 27.35
N PRO A 150 3.59 -4.45 26.92
CA PRO A 150 3.57 -5.88 27.16
C PRO A 150 3.34 -6.20 28.65
N GLY A 151 2.40 -7.09 28.95
CA GLY A 151 1.98 -7.44 30.32
C GLY A 151 0.89 -6.55 30.92
N ALA A 152 0.42 -5.50 30.22
CA ALA A 152 -0.72 -4.70 30.67
C ALA A 152 -2.08 -5.39 30.49
N GLY A 153 -2.11 -6.54 29.80
CA GLY A 153 -3.29 -7.31 29.48
C GLY A 153 -3.35 -7.70 28.01
N GLU A 154 -4.40 -8.40 27.61
CA GLU A 154 -4.61 -8.84 26.24
C GLU A 154 -4.96 -7.68 25.32
N VAL A 155 -4.37 -7.68 24.11
CA VAL A 155 -4.70 -6.75 23.01
C VAL A 155 -5.55 -7.49 21.98
N VAL A 156 -6.80 -7.07 21.81
CA VAL A 156 -7.72 -7.67 20.83
C VAL A 156 -7.55 -6.98 19.47
N VAL A 157 -7.23 -7.75 18.43
CA VAL A 157 -7.18 -7.29 17.04
C VAL A 157 -8.40 -7.80 16.28
N THR A 158 -9.32 -6.92 15.93
CA THR A 158 -10.48 -7.25 15.09
C THR A 158 -10.11 -7.24 13.61
N GLY A 159 -10.76 -8.09 12.80
CA GLY A 159 -10.40 -8.25 11.39
C GLY A 159 -8.98 -8.79 11.21
N ALA A 160 -8.53 -9.63 12.13
CA ALA A 160 -7.16 -10.13 12.23
C ALA A 160 -6.66 -10.89 10.99
N SER A 161 -7.57 -11.42 10.18
CA SER A 161 -7.25 -12.09 8.91
C SER A 161 -7.11 -11.13 7.70
N GLY A 162 -7.45 -9.85 7.87
CA GLY A 162 -7.26 -8.84 6.83
C GLY A 162 -5.82 -8.33 6.75
N GLY A 163 -5.48 -7.58 5.69
CA GLY A 163 -4.13 -7.07 5.44
C GLY A 163 -3.54 -6.32 6.64
N ALA A 164 -4.23 -5.30 7.16
CA ALA A 164 -3.76 -4.53 8.32
C ALA A 164 -3.81 -5.37 9.61
N GLY A 165 -4.88 -6.16 9.82
CA GLY A 165 -5.07 -6.95 11.03
C GLY A 165 -4.01 -8.03 11.20
N SER A 166 -3.67 -8.77 10.15
CA SER A 166 -2.65 -9.82 10.22
C SER A 166 -1.26 -9.28 10.53
N ILE A 167 -0.91 -8.13 9.94
CA ILE A 167 0.36 -7.46 10.25
C ILE A 167 0.35 -6.91 11.68
N ALA A 168 -0.78 -6.34 12.14
CA ALA A 168 -0.89 -5.85 13.52
C ALA A 168 -0.70 -6.99 14.54
N VAL A 169 -1.31 -8.17 14.30
CA VAL A 169 -1.09 -9.37 15.14
C VAL A 169 0.39 -9.72 15.19
N ALA A 170 1.05 -9.81 14.02
CA ALA A 170 2.47 -10.16 13.95
C ALA A 170 3.38 -9.11 14.65
N LEU A 171 3.08 -7.82 14.51
CA LEU A 171 3.83 -6.75 15.16
C LEU A 171 3.68 -6.78 16.67
N LEU A 172 2.45 -6.88 17.17
CA LEU A 172 2.16 -6.91 18.61
C LEU A 172 2.82 -8.12 19.28
N ASP A 173 2.74 -9.29 18.65
CA ASP A 173 3.39 -10.48 19.17
C ASP A 173 4.92 -10.36 19.17
N ALA A 174 5.51 -9.86 18.09
CA ALA A 174 6.96 -9.63 18.03
C ALA A 174 7.45 -8.62 19.10
N LEU A 175 6.57 -7.72 19.54
CA LEU A 175 6.82 -6.77 20.63
C LEU A 175 6.53 -7.35 22.02
N GLY A 176 6.04 -8.58 22.11
CA GLY A 176 5.79 -9.29 23.37
C GLY A 176 4.43 -9.03 24.02
N HIS A 177 3.46 -8.50 23.26
CA HIS A 177 2.08 -8.38 23.73
C HIS A 177 1.35 -9.72 23.71
N GLU A 178 0.42 -9.91 24.63
CA GLU A 178 -0.56 -11.00 24.58
C GLU A 178 -1.68 -10.60 23.60
N VAL A 179 -1.81 -11.34 22.48
CA VAL A 179 -2.67 -10.93 21.36
C VAL A 179 -3.83 -11.88 21.16
N VAL A 180 -5.05 -11.34 21.13
CA VAL A 180 -6.27 -12.06 20.75
C VAL A 180 -6.71 -11.67 19.35
N ALA A 181 -6.64 -12.61 18.40
CA ALA A 181 -7.05 -12.40 17.01
C ALA A 181 -8.56 -12.69 16.86
N SER A 182 -9.35 -11.67 16.51
CA SER A 182 -10.78 -11.80 16.23
C SER A 182 -11.04 -11.81 14.73
N THR A 183 -11.65 -12.88 14.20
CA THR A 183 -11.99 -13.04 12.77
C THR A 183 -13.48 -13.32 12.59
N GLY A 184 -14.04 -12.94 11.43
CA GLY A 184 -15.45 -13.16 11.11
C GLY A 184 -15.78 -14.56 10.55
N SER A 185 -14.78 -15.43 10.32
CA SER A 185 -14.98 -16.78 9.76
C SER A 185 -13.95 -17.75 10.30
N GLU A 186 -14.41 -18.76 11.02
CA GLU A 186 -13.56 -19.82 11.59
C GLU A 186 -12.91 -20.70 10.49
N THR A 187 -13.57 -20.91 9.36
CA THR A 187 -13.13 -21.85 8.33
C THR A 187 -12.18 -21.27 7.29
N ALA A 188 -12.26 -19.97 7.01
CA ALA A 188 -11.43 -19.33 5.98
C ALA A 188 -10.02 -18.94 6.46
N HIS A 189 -9.78 -18.90 7.78
CA HIS A 189 -8.58 -18.31 8.37
C HIS A 189 -7.90 -19.16 9.43
N ALA A 190 -8.33 -20.40 9.61
CA ALA A 190 -7.75 -21.35 10.59
C ALA A 190 -6.22 -21.51 10.40
N ALA A 191 -5.71 -21.45 9.17
CA ALA A 191 -4.29 -21.59 8.89
C ALA A 191 -3.43 -20.45 9.48
N THR A 192 -3.96 -19.23 9.58
CA THR A 192 -3.19 -18.07 10.08
C THR A 192 -3.12 -18.02 11.61
N VAL A 193 -4.04 -18.66 12.31
CA VAL A 193 -4.16 -18.63 13.79
C VAL A 193 -3.49 -19.86 14.43
N HIS A 194 -3.43 -21.01 13.76
CA HIS A 194 -2.93 -22.27 14.31
C HIS A 194 -1.44 -22.55 14.12
N GLU A 195 -0.70 -21.78 13.31
CA GLU A 195 0.74 -22.01 13.14
C GLU A 195 1.57 -21.77 14.41
N ARG A 196 1.00 -21.21 15.47
CA ARG A 196 1.72 -20.86 16.71
C ARG A 196 1.56 -21.84 17.88
N GLU A 197 0.59 -22.73 17.85
CA GLU A 197 0.47 -23.77 18.89
C GLU A 197 1.45 -24.94 18.68
N ALA A 198 2.08 -25.04 17.51
CA ALA A 198 2.98 -26.15 17.18
C ALA A 198 4.44 -25.96 17.64
N ASP A 199 4.84 -24.74 18.00
CA ASP A 199 6.23 -24.43 18.42
C ASP A 199 6.37 -24.25 19.94
N ALA A 200 5.38 -24.63 20.73
CA ALA A 200 5.35 -24.46 22.20
C ALA A 200 5.52 -25.74 23.01
N ASP A 201 6.10 -26.80 22.42
CA ASP A 201 6.50 -28.06 23.13
C ASP A 201 8.01 -28.30 23.08
#